data_63b37ebc246b7e3a512c388bbe14e65f
#
_entry.id   63b37ebc246b7e3a512c388bbe14e65f
#
_cell.length_a   1.000
_cell.length_b   1.000
_cell.length_c   1.000
_cell.angle_alpha   90.00
_cell.angle_beta   90.00
_cell.angle_gamma   90.00
#
_symmetry.space_group_name_H-M   'P 1'
#
loop_
_entity.id
_entity.type
_entity.pdbx_description
1 polymer ?
#
loop_
_entity_poly.entity_id
_entity_poly.type
_entity_poly.pdbx_seq_one_letter_code
_entity_poly.pdbx_strand_id
1 'polypeptide(L)'
;LTIALDRRNGQELWRRTAPEKPLQKVHKANTPASPSALVDKQKVYVYFGSYGLLAYQHDGTEVWKKPLQTSKSLYGASTSPISYKDLLILVTDDDANLENSRVSRSRVLAFNRANGKLVWETARPFLRSGWSTPTIWRHNDADELVVLGHGRVVGYNPLTGQEKWFAKGFSRETIAIPVQGRDRIYISSAQLGGVSDAEIDPKPFWDSMLQFDKNKDGKVGRDEITENFTWPLRPELPLGHPGWGIPLPSDPARRRERQQGIFGWADKNRDNLWTEQE
;
A
#
# COMPACT_ATOMS: atom_id res chain seq x y z
N LEU A 1 17.14 -8.87 -11.76
CA LEU A 1 18.49 -8.36 -12.04
C LEU A 1 18.74 -7.05 -11.30
N THR A 2 19.97 -6.88 -10.80
CA THR A 2 20.55 -5.60 -10.39
C THR A 2 21.57 -5.21 -11.43
N ILE A 3 21.49 -3.98 -11.95
CA ILE A 3 22.37 -3.48 -12.99
C ILE A 3 22.89 -2.11 -12.55
N ALA A 4 24.21 -1.91 -12.61
CA ALA A 4 24.82 -0.60 -12.44
C ALA A 4 25.23 -0.03 -13.78
N LEU A 5 24.89 1.24 -13.99
CA LEU A 5 25.20 1.97 -15.20
C LEU A 5 26.08 3.17 -14.88
N ASP A 6 27.03 3.48 -15.76
CA ASP A 6 27.74 4.75 -15.67
C ASP A 6 26.78 5.89 -16.01
N ARG A 7 26.57 6.81 -15.06
CA ARG A 7 25.61 7.91 -15.20
C ARG A 7 25.94 8.92 -16.31
N ARG A 8 27.18 8.91 -16.81
CA ARG A 8 27.64 9.87 -17.83
C ARG A 8 27.28 9.42 -19.25
N ASN A 9 27.25 8.10 -19.47
CA ASN A 9 27.09 7.54 -20.81
C ASN A 9 26.14 6.34 -20.90
N GLY A 10 25.60 5.87 -19.75
CA GLY A 10 24.67 4.74 -19.72
C GLY A 10 25.30 3.37 -19.92
N GLN A 11 26.63 3.27 -20.00
CA GLN A 11 27.30 1.97 -20.15
C GLN A 11 27.11 1.10 -18.91
N GLU A 12 26.89 -0.18 -19.11
CA GLU A 12 26.78 -1.16 -18.03
C GLU A 12 28.15 -1.36 -17.39
N LEU A 13 28.22 -1.10 -16.08
CA LEU A 13 29.41 -1.34 -15.28
C LEU A 13 29.44 -2.77 -14.76
N TRP A 14 28.32 -3.25 -14.28
CA TRP A 14 28.15 -4.64 -13.83
C TRP A 14 26.68 -5.04 -13.77
N ARG A 15 26.45 -6.34 -13.76
CA ARG A 15 25.14 -6.99 -13.66
C ARG A 15 25.19 -8.15 -12.67
N ARG A 16 24.14 -8.28 -11.83
CA ARG A 16 23.99 -9.41 -10.90
C ARG A 16 22.60 -9.95 -10.95
N THR A 17 22.48 -11.26 -11.01
CA THR A 17 21.22 -11.99 -10.95
C THR A 17 20.95 -12.38 -9.49
N ALA A 18 19.76 -12.09 -8.98
CA ALA A 18 19.34 -12.60 -7.68
C ALA A 18 19.21 -14.13 -7.76
N PRO A 19 19.43 -14.86 -6.66
CA PRO A 19 19.24 -16.30 -6.62
C PRO A 19 17.82 -16.67 -7.08
N GLU A 20 17.70 -17.78 -7.78
CA GLU A 20 16.44 -18.27 -8.31
C GLU A 20 15.44 -18.56 -7.19
N LYS A 21 14.25 -18.05 -7.35
CA LYS A 21 13.05 -18.36 -6.57
C LYS A 21 11.82 -18.16 -7.45
N PRO A 22 10.72 -18.87 -7.17
CA PRO A 22 9.45 -18.58 -7.83
C PRO A 22 9.09 -17.09 -7.67
N LEU A 23 8.75 -16.44 -8.77
CA LEU A 23 8.36 -15.03 -8.72
C LEU A 23 7.04 -14.89 -7.99
N GLN A 24 6.95 -13.88 -7.14
CA GLN A 24 5.68 -13.49 -6.53
C GLN A 24 4.69 -13.08 -7.62
N LYS A 25 3.43 -13.39 -7.40
CA LYS A 25 2.37 -12.87 -8.25
C LYS A 25 2.28 -11.37 -8.06
N VAL A 26 2.36 -10.62 -9.14
CA VAL A 26 2.20 -9.16 -9.14
C VAL A 26 1.02 -8.76 -10.04
N HIS A 27 0.38 -7.65 -9.73
CA HIS A 27 -0.64 -7.07 -10.60
C HIS A 27 0.01 -6.54 -11.89
N LYS A 28 -0.74 -6.55 -13.00
CA LYS A 28 -0.28 -6.08 -14.32
C LYS A 28 0.28 -4.64 -14.35
N ALA A 29 -0.11 -3.81 -13.37
CA ALA A 29 0.38 -2.44 -13.22
C ALA A 29 1.72 -2.35 -12.48
N ASN A 30 2.29 -3.47 -12.00
CA ASN A 30 3.51 -3.51 -11.24
C ASN A 30 4.54 -4.49 -11.84
N THR A 31 5.76 -4.47 -11.33
CA THR A 31 6.83 -5.39 -11.71
C THR A 31 7.48 -6.00 -10.47
N PRO A 32 8.12 -7.18 -10.57
CA PRO A 32 8.86 -7.76 -9.44
C PRO A 32 10.07 -6.94 -8.96
N ALA A 33 10.41 -5.86 -9.65
CA ALA A 33 11.57 -5.01 -9.37
C ALA A 33 11.15 -3.55 -9.02
N SER A 34 9.96 -3.35 -8.44
CA SER A 34 9.45 -2.02 -8.07
C SER A 34 10.16 -1.35 -6.90
N PRO A 35 10.67 -2.06 -5.87
CA PRO A 35 11.44 -1.41 -4.82
C PRO A 35 12.69 -0.72 -5.35
N SER A 36 12.94 0.51 -4.90
CA SER A 36 14.16 1.23 -5.23
C SER A 36 15.35 0.68 -4.45
N ALA A 37 16.50 0.61 -5.09
CA ALA A 37 17.75 0.29 -4.40
C ALA A 37 18.15 1.43 -3.44
N LEU A 38 18.70 1.06 -2.28
CA LEU A 38 19.36 1.97 -1.37
C LEU A 38 20.87 1.93 -1.65
N VAL A 39 21.49 3.09 -1.75
CA VAL A 39 22.94 3.20 -1.94
C VAL A 39 23.52 4.08 -0.84
N ASP A 40 24.58 3.60 -0.18
CA ASP A 40 25.38 4.40 0.73
C ASP A 40 26.83 4.57 0.22
N LYS A 41 27.70 5.09 1.04
CA LYS A 41 29.12 5.34 0.66
C LYS A 41 29.90 4.06 0.31
N GLN A 42 29.41 2.89 0.71
CA GLN A 42 30.16 1.64 0.59
C GLN A 42 29.41 0.56 -0.19
N LYS A 43 28.07 0.56 -0.15
CA LYS A 43 27.27 -0.57 -0.60
C LYS A 43 26.00 -0.14 -1.32
N VAL A 44 25.51 -1.07 -2.09
CA VAL A 44 24.19 -1.07 -2.74
C VAL A 44 23.34 -2.16 -2.09
N TYR A 45 22.15 -1.80 -1.62
CA TYR A 45 21.20 -2.73 -1.03
C TYR A 45 19.97 -2.82 -1.92
N VAL A 46 19.56 -4.03 -2.23
CA VAL A 46 18.43 -4.30 -3.14
C VAL A 46 17.44 -5.23 -2.45
N TYR A 47 16.18 -4.92 -2.57
CA TYR A 47 15.09 -5.79 -2.12
C TYR A 47 14.30 -6.30 -3.32
N PHE A 48 14.19 -7.62 -3.42
CA PHE A 48 13.30 -8.31 -4.33
C PHE A 48 12.24 -9.06 -3.53
N GLY A 49 10.97 -8.72 -3.69
CA GLY A 49 9.88 -9.34 -2.93
C GLY A 49 9.84 -10.87 -3.03
N SER A 50 10.28 -11.44 -4.15
CA SER A 50 10.35 -12.89 -4.36
C SER A 50 11.54 -13.55 -3.66
N TYR A 51 12.58 -12.80 -3.33
CA TYR A 51 13.80 -13.37 -2.76
C TYR A 51 14.09 -12.87 -1.35
N GLY A 52 14.14 -11.54 -1.18
CA GLY A 52 14.61 -10.87 0.02
C GLY A 52 15.64 -9.79 -0.29
N LEU A 53 16.61 -9.61 0.60
CA LEU A 53 17.63 -8.57 0.53
C LEU A 53 18.95 -9.10 -0.01
N LEU A 54 19.64 -8.26 -0.79
CA LEU A 54 21.00 -8.47 -1.26
C LEU A 54 21.80 -7.19 -1.04
N ALA A 55 23.06 -7.35 -0.70
CA ALA A 55 24.01 -6.24 -0.58
C ALA A 55 25.24 -6.49 -1.44
N TYR A 56 25.63 -5.46 -2.19
CA TYR A 56 26.79 -5.46 -3.07
C TYR A 56 27.73 -4.31 -2.70
N GLN A 57 29.02 -4.45 -2.99
CA GLN A 57 29.93 -3.32 -3.10
C GLN A 57 29.58 -2.52 -4.35
N HIS A 58 30.16 -1.33 -4.51
CA HIS A 58 29.93 -0.49 -5.68
C HIS A 58 30.45 -1.11 -7.00
N ASP A 59 31.38 -2.04 -6.91
CA ASP A 59 31.89 -2.83 -8.05
C ASP A 59 31.03 -4.06 -8.38
N GLY A 60 29.93 -4.27 -7.64
CA GLY A 60 29.04 -5.40 -7.80
C GLY A 60 29.46 -6.68 -7.09
N THR A 61 30.53 -6.66 -6.28
CA THR A 61 30.89 -7.80 -5.44
C THR A 61 29.81 -8.05 -4.37
N GLU A 62 29.26 -9.28 -4.34
CA GLU A 62 28.26 -9.64 -3.31
C GLU A 62 28.89 -9.62 -1.91
N VAL A 63 28.26 -8.89 -1.01
CA VAL A 63 28.69 -8.80 0.40
C VAL A 63 27.92 -9.80 1.27
N TRP A 64 26.60 -9.78 1.13
CA TRP A 64 25.71 -10.73 1.80
C TRP A 64 24.37 -10.80 1.08
N LYS A 65 23.64 -11.87 1.37
CA LYS A 65 22.28 -12.07 0.92
C LYS A 65 21.41 -12.62 2.04
N LYS A 66 20.16 -12.20 2.09
CA LYS A 66 19.19 -12.58 3.12
C LYS A 66 17.89 -12.99 2.47
N PRO A 67 17.62 -14.30 2.31
CA PRO A 67 16.31 -14.77 1.90
C PRO A 67 15.25 -14.34 2.93
N LEU A 68 14.12 -13.84 2.43
CA LEU A 68 12.96 -13.51 3.25
C LEU A 68 11.74 -14.31 2.77
N GLN A 69 10.75 -14.39 3.62
CA GLN A 69 9.45 -14.93 3.22
C GLN A 69 8.80 -13.97 2.23
N THR A 70 8.33 -14.51 1.10
CA THR A 70 7.58 -13.73 0.11
C THR A 70 6.25 -13.31 0.70
N SER A 71 5.99 -12.00 0.73
CA SER A 71 4.71 -11.46 1.18
C SER A 71 3.63 -11.73 0.14
N LYS A 72 2.44 -12.10 0.60
CA LYS A 72 1.25 -12.09 -0.22
C LYS A 72 0.75 -10.65 -0.32
N SER A 73 0.62 -10.12 -1.51
CA SER A 73 0.19 -8.75 -1.76
C SER A 73 -0.57 -8.66 -3.07
N LEU A 74 -1.61 -7.83 -3.11
CA LEU A 74 -2.43 -7.63 -4.31
C LEU A 74 -1.60 -7.16 -5.50
N TYR A 75 -0.72 -6.18 -5.27
CA TYR A 75 0.10 -5.58 -6.33
C TYR A 75 1.54 -6.09 -6.36
N GLY A 76 1.98 -6.86 -5.37
CA GLY A 76 3.37 -7.25 -5.20
C GLY A 76 4.15 -6.27 -4.29
N ALA A 77 5.40 -6.60 -3.98
CA ALA A 77 6.24 -5.75 -3.15
C ALA A 77 6.67 -4.47 -3.89
N SER A 78 6.59 -3.31 -3.23
CA SER A 78 7.14 -2.05 -3.74
C SER A 78 7.73 -1.14 -2.66
N THR A 79 7.61 -1.49 -1.39
CA THR A 79 8.28 -0.81 -0.29
C THR A 79 9.79 -0.93 -0.44
N SER A 80 10.49 0.20 -0.40
CA SER A 80 11.94 0.24 -0.53
C SER A 80 12.63 0.16 0.82
N PRO A 81 13.82 -0.45 0.93
CA PRO A 81 14.62 -0.40 2.15
C PRO A 81 15.13 1.01 2.40
N ILE A 82 15.26 1.38 3.67
CA ILE A 82 15.91 2.62 4.11
C ILE A 82 17.05 2.32 5.08
N SER A 83 17.95 3.28 5.31
CA SER A 83 19.01 3.16 6.30
C SER A 83 18.82 4.10 7.48
N TYR A 84 19.17 3.63 8.65
CA TYR A 84 19.29 4.43 9.85
C TYR A 84 20.48 3.95 10.67
N LYS A 85 21.50 4.78 10.83
CA LYS A 85 22.79 4.39 11.44
C LYS A 85 23.32 3.10 10.79
N ASP A 86 23.57 2.06 11.57
CA ASP A 86 24.05 0.75 11.08
C ASP A 86 22.93 -0.21 10.68
N LEU A 87 21.69 0.27 10.64
CA LEU A 87 20.52 -0.53 10.30
C LEU A 87 20.07 -0.32 8.86
N LEU A 88 19.64 -1.39 8.24
CA LEU A 88 18.83 -1.46 7.04
C LEU A 88 17.41 -1.84 7.46
N ILE A 89 16.44 -0.96 7.24
CA ILE A 89 15.06 -1.15 7.69
C ILE A 89 14.18 -1.44 6.48
N LEU A 90 13.34 -2.44 6.60
CA LEU A 90 12.41 -2.88 5.56
C LEU A 90 11.03 -3.15 6.16
N VAL A 91 9.98 -2.73 5.46
CA VAL A 91 8.60 -3.10 5.76
C VAL A 91 8.18 -4.23 4.82
N THR A 92 7.61 -5.30 5.40
CA THR A 92 7.10 -6.45 4.66
C THR A 92 5.65 -6.70 5.09
N ASP A 93 4.74 -5.81 4.71
CA ASP A 93 3.32 -5.98 4.97
C ASP A 93 2.73 -7.08 4.07
N ASP A 94 1.74 -7.81 4.58
CA ASP A 94 1.33 -9.10 4.03
C ASP A 94 -0.20 -9.29 4.13
N ASP A 95 -0.81 -9.75 3.04
CA ASP A 95 -2.24 -10.06 2.94
C ASP A 95 -2.57 -11.52 3.28
N ALA A 96 -1.61 -12.32 3.73
CA ALA A 96 -1.94 -13.63 4.27
C ALA A 96 -2.75 -13.49 5.55
N ASN A 97 -3.68 -14.43 5.77
CA ASN A 97 -4.58 -14.44 6.92
C ASN A 97 -5.53 -13.23 6.99
N LEU A 98 -6.06 -12.81 5.84
CA LEU A 98 -7.04 -11.71 5.76
C LEU A 98 -8.28 -11.93 6.66
N GLU A 99 -8.65 -13.18 6.91
CA GLU A 99 -9.79 -13.57 7.75
C GLU A 99 -9.52 -13.33 9.24
N ASN A 100 -8.24 -13.30 9.63
CA ASN A 100 -7.83 -13.01 11.00
C ASN A 100 -6.64 -12.05 11.00
N SER A 101 -6.93 -10.77 10.96
CA SER A 101 -5.93 -9.71 10.94
C SER A 101 -5.03 -9.66 12.17
N ARG A 102 -5.44 -10.27 13.31
CA ARG A 102 -4.62 -10.36 14.52
C ARG A 102 -3.38 -11.24 14.35
N VAL A 103 -3.43 -12.21 13.44
CA VAL A 103 -2.29 -13.07 13.08
C VAL A 103 -1.65 -12.66 11.75
N SER A 104 -1.71 -11.39 11.42
CA SER A 104 -1.04 -10.85 10.24
C SER A 104 0.46 -11.17 10.25
N ARG A 105 1.01 -11.48 9.06
CA ARG A 105 2.44 -11.65 8.85
C ARG A 105 3.18 -10.36 8.55
N SER A 106 2.46 -9.24 8.58
CA SER A 106 3.03 -7.91 8.38
C SER A 106 4.09 -7.59 9.42
N ARG A 107 5.25 -7.07 9.00
CA ARG A 107 6.43 -6.81 9.85
C ARG A 107 7.15 -5.53 9.43
N VAL A 108 7.80 -4.91 10.42
CA VAL A 108 8.96 -4.06 10.18
C VAL A 108 10.19 -4.84 10.65
N LEU A 109 11.21 -4.86 9.82
CA LEU A 109 12.44 -5.62 10.03
C LEU A 109 13.63 -4.67 9.99
N ALA A 110 14.58 -4.81 10.90
CA ALA A 110 15.85 -4.12 10.81
C ALA A 110 17.01 -5.11 10.80
N PHE A 111 17.91 -4.92 9.88
CA PHE A 111 19.08 -5.74 9.67
C PHE A 111 20.35 -4.90 9.88
N ASN A 112 21.41 -5.51 10.39
CA ASN A 112 22.71 -4.90 10.38
C ASN A 112 23.22 -4.76 8.94
N ARG A 113 23.55 -3.53 8.51
CA ARG A 113 23.96 -3.24 7.12
C ARG A 113 25.27 -3.92 6.73
N ALA A 114 26.15 -4.20 7.69
CA ALA A 114 27.44 -4.79 7.38
C ALA A 114 27.33 -6.27 6.98
N ASN A 115 26.42 -7.03 7.60
CA ASN A 115 26.38 -8.48 7.48
C ASN A 115 24.98 -9.11 7.25
N GLY A 116 23.91 -8.30 7.17
CA GLY A 116 22.55 -8.79 6.91
C GLY A 116 21.92 -9.55 8.09
N LYS A 117 22.51 -9.56 9.29
CA LYS A 117 21.89 -10.19 10.47
C LYS A 117 20.69 -9.38 10.95
N LEU A 118 19.60 -10.07 11.27
CA LEU A 118 18.42 -9.45 11.87
C LEU A 118 18.80 -8.87 13.25
N VAL A 119 18.46 -7.61 13.48
CA VAL A 119 18.69 -6.90 14.75
C VAL A 119 17.40 -6.86 15.55
N TRP A 120 16.30 -6.45 14.91
CA TRP A 120 14.97 -6.48 15.52
C TRP A 120 13.89 -6.71 14.46
N GLU A 121 12.77 -7.21 14.95
CA GLU A 121 11.55 -7.45 14.16
C GLU A 121 10.36 -7.01 14.99
N THR A 122 9.45 -6.24 14.38
CA THR A 122 8.21 -5.81 15.01
C THR A 122 7.02 -6.28 14.19
N ALA A 123 6.16 -7.06 14.83
CA ALA A 123 4.89 -7.47 14.24
C ALA A 123 3.97 -6.25 14.06
N ARG A 124 3.24 -6.24 12.97
CA ARG A 124 2.25 -5.21 12.63
C ARG A 124 0.86 -5.85 12.54
N PRO A 125 0.25 -6.22 13.68
CA PRO A 125 -1.07 -6.84 13.68
C PRO A 125 -2.08 -5.87 13.06
N PHE A 126 -3.13 -6.42 12.45
CA PHE A 126 -4.19 -5.69 11.76
C PHE A 126 -3.77 -4.95 10.47
N LEU A 127 -2.48 -4.89 10.14
CA LEU A 127 -2.02 -4.26 8.91
C LEU A 127 -1.93 -5.28 7.78
N ARG A 128 -2.41 -4.86 6.63
CA ARG A 128 -2.35 -5.58 5.35
C ARG A 128 -1.26 -4.99 4.48
N SER A 129 -1.08 -5.51 3.28
CA SER A 129 -0.12 -4.97 2.34
C SER A 129 -0.33 -3.46 2.12
N GLY A 130 0.76 -2.75 2.25
CA GLY A 130 0.94 -1.35 1.90
C GLY A 130 2.21 -1.23 1.06
N TRP A 131 2.35 -0.10 0.37
CA TRP A 131 3.43 0.10 -0.60
C TRP A 131 4.26 1.34 -0.27
N SER A 132 3.95 2.02 0.82
CA SER A 132 4.67 3.19 1.29
C SER A 132 6.05 2.83 1.81
N THR A 133 7.08 3.50 1.33
CA THR A 133 8.43 3.42 1.89
C THR A 133 8.48 4.20 3.20
N PRO A 134 9.06 3.66 4.28
CA PRO A 134 9.17 4.36 5.56
C PRO A 134 10.10 5.58 5.48
N THR A 135 9.95 6.47 6.46
CA THR A 135 10.77 7.69 6.58
C THR A 135 11.31 7.83 8.00
N ILE A 136 12.53 8.33 8.15
CA ILE A 136 13.03 8.76 9.46
C ILE A 136 12.62 10.22 9.68
N TRP A 137 11.78 10.45 10.65
CA TRP A 137 11.39 11.78 11.07
C TRP A 137 12.28 12.28 12.19
N ARG A 138 13.00 13.37 11.94
CA ARG A 138 13.89 14.02 12.91
C ARG A 138 13.20 15.24 13.49
N HIS A 139 12.92 15.20 14.77
CA HIS A 139 12.26 16.29 15.48
C HIS A 139 12.64 16.26 16.99
N ASN A 140 12.67 17.44 17.64
CA ASN A 140 12.88 17.58 19.08
C ASN A 140 14.02 16.71 19.64
N ASP A 141 15.17 16.69 18.96
CA ASP A 141 16.34 15.88 19.27
C ASP A 141 16.11 14.35 19.28
N ALA A 142 14.98 13.91 18.73
CA ALA A 142 14.64 12.51 18.58
C ALA A 142 14.50 12.13 17.11
N ASP A 143 14.83 10.88 16.82
CA ASP A 143 14.55 10.25 15.53
C ASP A 143 13.43 9.22 15.70
N GLU A 144 12.49 9.23 14.80
CA GLU A 144 11.39 8.26 14.74
C GLU A 144 11.28 7.64 13.35
N LEU A 145 11.05 6.34 13.32
CA LEU A 145 10.72 5.63 12.09
C LEU A 145 9.21 5.73 11.88
N VAL A 146 8.80 6.44 10.85
CA VAL A 146 7.40 6.61 10.50
C VAL A 146 7.03 5.72 9.32
N VAL A 147 6.05 4.86 9.52
CA VAL A 147 5.58 3.87 8.55
C VAL A 147 4.10 4.08 8.29
N LEU A 148 3.76 4.52 7.09
CA LEU A 148 2.39 4.57 6.64
C LEU A 148 1.99 3.19 6.11
N GLY A 149 0.95 2.61 6.67
CA GLY A 149 0.40 1.32 6.27
C GLY A 149 -1.11 1.40 6.08
N HIS A 150 -1.72 0.25 5.86
CA HIS A 150 -3.15 0.09 5.67
C HIS A 150 -3.94 0.71 6.84
N GLY A 151 -4.69 1.77 6.57
CA GLY A 151 -5.59 2.41 7.53
C GLY A 151 -4.92 3.28 8.60
N ARG A 152 -3.61 3.17 8.80
CA ARG A 152 -2.91 3.90 9.86
C ARG A 152 -1.48 4.25 9.51
N VAL A 153 -0.97 5.27 10.17
CA VAL A 153 0.45 5.58 10.27
C VAL A 153 0.94 5.23 11.66
N VAL A 154 2.16 4.71 11.75
CA VAL A 154 2.76 4.28 13.02
C VAL A 154 4.16 4.84 13.15
N GLY A 155 4.47 5.40 14.32
CA GLY A 155 5.80 5.84 14.71
C GLY A 155 6.49 4.80 15.58
N TYR A 156 7.71 4.45 15.25
CA TYR A 156 8.54 3.48 16.00
C TYR A 156 9.86 4.11 16.44
N ASN A 157 10.43 3.55 17.49
CA ASN A 157 11.85 3.77 17.80
C ASN A 157 12.70 3.06 16.72
N PRO A 158 13.52 3.76 15.93
CA PRO A 158 14.23 3.14 14.80
C PRO A 158 15.36 2.18 15.26
N LEU A 159 15.82 2.25 16.50
CA LEU A 159 16.86 1.36 17.04
C LEU A 159 16.31 0.05 17.61
N THR A 160 15.08 0.07 18.12
CA THR A 160 14.49 -1.08 18.82
C THR A 160 13.26 -1.67 18.15
N GLY A 161 12.66 -0.95 17.21
CA GLY A 161 11.39 -1.31 16.59
C GLY A 161 10.17 -1.14 17.50
N GLN A 162 10.33 -0.60 18.70
CA GLN A 162 9.22 -0.37 19.62
C GLN A 162 8.25 0.66 19.06
N GLU A 163 6.97 0.32 18.99
CA GLU A 163 5.90 1.26 18.63
C GLU A 163 5.79 2.35 19.70
N LYS A 164 5.74 3.60 19.28
CA LYS A 164 5.62 4.79 20.14
C LYS A 164 4.25 5.42 20.07
N TRP A 165 3.70 5.53 18.88
CA TRP A 165 2.39 6.12 18.62
C TRP A 165 1.82 5.62 17.30
N PHE A 166 0.53 5.81 17.10
CA PHE A 166 -0.14 5.65 15.81
C PHE A 166 -1.27 6.65 15.64
N ALA A 167 -1.64 6.87 14.38
CA ALA A 167 -2.86 7.60 14.02
C ALA A 167 -3.61 6.81 12.94
N LYS A 168 -4.94 6.79 13.05
CA LYS A 168 -5.88 6.14 12.11
C LYS A 168 -6.47 7.14 11.13
N GLY A 169 -7.27 6.64 10.19
CA GLY A 169 -8.02 7.49 9.24
C GLY A 169 -7.36 7.59 7.87
N PHE A 170 -6.39 6.74 7.57
CA PHE A 170 -5.77 6.64 6.26
C PHE A 170 -6.47 5.59 5.38
N SER A 171 -6.28 5.70 4.07
CA SER A 171 -6.87 4.74 3.12
C SER A 171 -6.26 3.34 3.25
N ARG A 172 -6.95 2.37 2.66
CA ARG A 172 -6.46 0.99 2.56
C ARG A 172 -5.17 0.89 1.74
N GLU A 173 -5.11 1.58 0.61
CA GLU A 173 -4.01 1.49 -0.34
C GLU A 173 -3.06 2.67 -0.15
N THR A 174 -2.06 2.49 0.69
CA THR A 174 -1.09 3.52 1.01
C THR A 174 0.17 3.36 0.16
N ILE A 175 0.46 4.39 -0.65
CA ILE A 175 1.59 4.41 -1.59
C ILE A 175 2.52 5.57 -1.26
N ALA A 176 1.95 6.72 -0.86
CA ALA A 176 2.71 7.93 -0.62
C ALA A 176 3.73 7.75 0.51
N ILE A 177 4.93 8.28 0.32
CA ILE A 177 5.98 8.28 1.34
C ILE A 177 5.71 9.45 2.29
N PRO A 178 5.78 9.26 3.63
CA PRO A 178 5.75 10.38 4.58
C PRO A 178 6.87 11.37 4.30
N VAL A 179 6.54 12.66 4.20
CA VAL A 179 7.48 13.72 3.86
C VAL A 179 7.78 14.57 5.08
N GLN A 180 9.06 14.66 5.45
CA GLN A 180 9.50 15.48 6.54
C GLN A 180 9.52 16.95 6.15
N GLY A 181 8.83 17.80 6.95
CA GLY A 181 9.00 19.24 6.96
C GLY A 181 9.95 19.68 8.08
N ARG A 182 9.99 20.98 8.36
CA ARG A 182 10.88 21.54 9.38
C ARG A 182 10.57 21.01 10.78
N ASP A 183 9.29 21.05 11.17
CA ASP A 183 8.76 20.71 12.50
C ASP A 183 7.59 19.72 12.44
N ARG A 184 7.27 19.23 11.27
CA ARG A 184 6.10 18.39 10.98
C ARG A 184 6.44 17.28 10.01
N ILE A 185 5.63 16.23 10.04
CA ILE A 185 5.61 15.22 9.01
C ILE A 185 4.28 15.33 8.25
N TYR A 186 4.36 15.30 6.93
CA TYR A 186 3.20 15.35 6.04
C TYR A 186 2.93 13.96 5.50
N ILE A 187 1.69 13.53 5.61
CA ILE A 187 1.25 12.21 5.21
C ILE A 187 -0.01 12.35 4.39
N SER A 188 -0.08 11.67 3.27
CA SER A 188 -1.26 11.64 2.43
C SER A 188 -1.61 10.22 2.01
N SER A 189 -2.87 9.96 1.81
CA SER A 189 -3.36 8.72 1.22
C SER A 189 -4.55 9.01 0.33
N ALA A 190 -4.66 8.30 -0.80
CA ALA A 190 -5.84 8.36 -1.63
C ALA A 190 -6.89 7.39 -1.08
N GLN A 191 -8.13 7.85 -1.00
CA GLN A 191 -9.23 7.01 -0.53
C GLN A 191 -9.83 6.25 -1.71
N LEU A 192 -9.42 4.99 -1.87
CA LEU A 192 -10.12 4.02 -2.69
C LEU A 192 -10.45 2.82 -1.79
N GLY A 193 -11.68 2.81 -1.27
CA GLY A 193 -12.16 1.76 -0.38
C GLY A 193 -11.70 1.90 1.07
N GLY A 194 -12.51 1.42 1.97
CA GLY A 194 -12.43 1.64 3.38
C GLY A 194 -11.16 1.19 4.10
N VAL A 195 -11.04 1.65 5.30
CA VAL A 195 -10.00 1.28 6.28
C VAL A 195 -10.46 0.08 7.08
N SER A 196 -9.60 -0.93 7.23
CA SER A 196 -9.96 -2.23 7.82
C SER A 196 -10.21 -2.21 9.32
N ASP A 197 -9.78 -1.20 10.02
CA ASP A 197 -9.85 -1.09 11.47
C ASP A 197 -10.52 0.20 11.96
N ALA A 198 -11.10 1.00 11.06
CA ALA A 198 -12.13 1.96 11.38
C ALA A 198 -13.48 1.25 11.17
N GLU A 199 -14.36 1.30 12.13
CA GLU A 199 -15.78 1.14 11.87
C GLU A 199 -16.16 2.27 10.90
N ILE A 200 -16.25 1.95 9.62
CA ILE A 200 -16.78 2.88 8.65
C ILE A 200 -18.27 2.85 8.87
N ASP A 201 -18.80 3.98 9.31
CA ASP A 201 -20.23 4.18 9.25
C ASP A 201 -20.65 4.13 7.76
N PRO A 202 -21.37 3.11 7.31
CA PRO A 202 -21.79 2.99 5.91
C PRO A 202 -22.91 4.00 5.57
N LYS A 203 -23.51 4.59 6.58
CA LYS A 203 -24.69 5.46 6.43
C LYS A 203 -24.46 6.64 5.47
N PRO A 204 -23.36 7.43 5.54
CA PRO A 204 -23.15 8.51 4.59
C PRO A 204 -23.04 8.04 3.13
N PHE A 205 -22.49 6.84 2.90
CA PHE A 205 -22.48 6.24 1.59
C PHE A 205 -23.90 5.84 1.14
N TRP A 206 -24.64 5.16 2.01
CA TRP A 206 -26.00 4.74 1.72
C TRP A 206 -26.94 5.94 1.50
N ASP A 207 -26.87 6.96 2.34
CA ASP A 207 -27.62 8.20 2.16
C ASP A 207 -27.32 8.86 0.80
N SER A 208 -26.08 8.76 0.33
CA SER A 208 -25.68 9.21 -1.01
C SER A 208 -26.24 8.36 -2.13
N MET A 209 -26.40 7.05 -1.90
CA MET A 209 -27.03 6.15 -2.86
C MET A 209 -28.54 6.42 -3.01
N LEU A 210 -29.21 6.74 -1.90
CA LEU A 210 -30.65 7.07 -1.90
C LEU A 210 -31.01 8.32 -2.70
N GLN A 211 -30.04 9.12 -3.13
CA GLN A 211 -30.30 10.22 -4.08
C GLN A 211 -30.72 9.71 -5.46
N PHE A 212 -30.46 8.44 -5.76
CA PHE A 212 -30.84 7.78 -6.99
C PHE A 212 -32.13 6.94 -6.86
N ASP A 213 -32.61 6.75 -5.64
CA ASP A 213 -33.92 6.11 -5.36
C ASP A 213 -35.04 7.02 -5.82
N LYS A 214 -35.58 6.77 -7.02
CA LYS A 214 -36.60 7.59 -7.65
C LYS A 214 -38.00 7.28 -7.14
N ASN A 215 -38.23 6.04 -6.80
CA ASN A 215 -39.54 5.57 -6.33
C ASN A 215 -39.75 5.78 -4.83
N LYS A 216 -38.65 6.11 -4.09
CA LYS A 216 -38.61 6.36 -2.66
C LYS A 216 -39.01 5.16 -1.81
N ASP A 217 -38.62 3.94 -2.24
CA ASP A 217 -38.88 2.72 -1.50
C ASP A 217 -37.75 2.37 -0.50
N GLY A 218 -36.71 3.19 -0.41
CA GLY A 218 -35.56 3.00 0.48
C GLY A 218 -34.53 2.02 -0.07
N LYS A 219 -34.62 1.69 -1.35
CA LYS A 219 -33.70 0.82 -2.07
C LYS A 219 -33.20 1.50 -3.35
N VAL A 220 -32.21 0.94 -4.00
CA VAL A 220 -31.78 1.43 -5.31
C VAL A 220 -31.88 0.30 -6.32
N GLY A 221 -32.86 0.39 -7.18
CA GLY A 221 -33.12 -0.57 -8.23
C GLY A 221 -32.18 -0.44 -9.42
N ARG A 222 -31.99 -1.51 -10.16
CA ARG A 222 -31.18 -1.50 -11.39
C ARG A 222 -31.69 -0.50 -12.43
N ASP A 223 -32.97 -0.29 -12.52
CA ASP A 223 -33.62 0.65 -13.42
C ASP A 223 -33.47 2.12 -12.99
N GLU A 224 -33.09 2.35 -11.75
CA GLU A 224 -32.80 3.68 -11.21
C GLU A 224 -31.37 4.12 -11.46
N ILE A 225 -30.48 3.20 -11.80
CA ILE A 225 -29.09 3.48 -12.20
C ILE A 225 -29.07 3.88 -13.68
N THR A 226 -29.39 5.11 -13.94
CA THR A 226 -29.44 5.71 -15.28
C THR A 226 -28.11 6.41 -15.64
N GLU A 227 -28.09 7.14 -16.77
CA GLU A 227 -26.91 7.91 -17.20
C GLU A 227 -26.45 8.96 -16.19
N ASN A 228 -27.34 9.42 -15.33
CA ASN A 228 -27.02 10.42 -14.30
C ASN A 228 -26.43 9.81 -13.03
N PHE A 229 -26.35 8.48 -12.96
CA PHE A 229 -25.80 7.82 -11.80
C PHE A 229 -24.30 8.06 -11.68
N THR A 230 -23.88 8.40 -10.47
CA THR A 230 -22.47 8.56 -10.09
C THR A 230 -22.20 7.70 -8.89
N TRP A 231 -21.22 6.81 -8.97
CA TRP A 231 -20.79 5.99 -7.84
C TRP A 231 -20.13 6.88 -6.79
N PRO A 232 -20.67 7.03 -5.56
CA PRO A 232 -20.13 7.93 -4.58
C PRO A 232 -18.77 7.42 -4.04
N LEU A 233 -17.76 8.24 -4.11
CA LEU A 233 -16.44 8.00 -3.50
C LEU A 233 -16.24 8.84 -2.25
N ARG A 234 -16.79 10.04 -2.27
CA ARG A 234 -16.66 11.03 -1.21
C ARG A 234 -18.03 11.61 -0.88
N PRO A 235 -18.87 10.83 -0.17
CA PRO A 235 -20.25 11.19 0.13
C PRO A 235 -20.36 12.49 0.99
N GLU A 236 -19.28 12.87 1.67
CA GLU A 236 -19.20 14.11 2.42
C GLU A 236 -19.15 15.39 1.56
N LEU A 237 -18.89 15.25 0.26
CA LEU A 237 -18.92 16.36 -0.67
C LEU A 237 -20.34 16.56 -1.25
N PRO A 238 -20.71 17.79 -1.64
CA PRO A 238 -21.98 18.01 -2.31
C PRO A 238 -22.11 17.22 -3.62
N LEU A 239 -23.29 16.68 -3.90
CA LEU A 239 -23.60 16.05 -5.19
C LEU A 239 -23.32 17.04 -6.34
N GLY A 240 -22.62 16.56 -7.38
CA GLY A 240 -22.16 17.37 -8.51
C GLY A 240 -20.78 18.00 -8.32
N HIS A 241 -20.17 17.89 -7.12
CA HIS A 241 -18.77 18.27 -6.95
C HIS A 241 -17.86 17.33 -7.78
N PRO A 242 -16.84 17.82 -8.53
CA PRO A 242 -16.00 16.99 -9.39
C PRO A 242 -15.32 15.80 -8.69
N GLY A 243 -15.10 15.90 -7.38
CA GLY A 243 -14.52 14.82 -6.56
C GLY A 243 -15.53 13.96 -5.83
N TRP A 244 -16.84 14.18 -6.03
CA TRP A 244 -17.90 13.45 -5.30
C TRP A 244 -17.93 11.97 -5.62
N GLY A 245 -17.72 11.61 -6.88
CA GLY A 245 -17.80 10.22 -7.30
C GLY A 245 -17.38 9.98 -8.74
N ILE A 246 -17.56 8.75 -9.19
CA ILE A 246 -17.25 8.32 -10.56
C ILE A 246 -18.56 8.20 -11.34
N PRO A 247 -18.79 9.06 -12.34
CA PRO A 247 -19.97 8.94 -13.20
C PRO A 247 -19.91 7.68 -14.07
N LEU A 248 -21.05 7.20 -14.49
CA LEU A 248 -21.13 6.15 -15.50
C LEU A 248 -20.54 6.63 -16.83
N PRO A 249 -19.97 5.73 -17.64
CA PRO A 249 -19.48 6.08 -18.97
C PRO A 249 -20.59 6.69 -19.85
N SER A 250 -20.26 7.69 -20.64
CA SER A 250 -21.18 8.30 -21.61
C SER A 250 -21.56 7.35 -22.74
N ASP A 251 -20.64 6.46 -23.14
CA ASP A 251 -20.89 5.43 -24.13
C ASP A 251 -21.93 4.42 -23.64
N PRO A 252 -23.03 4.17 -24.37
CA PRO A 252 -24.12 3.30 -23.93
C PRO A 252 -23.71 1.83 -23.71
N ALA A 253 -22.76 1.30 -24.47
CA ALA A 253 -22.34 -0.09 -24.35
C ALA A 253 -21.46 -0.27 -23.08
N ARG A 254 -20.49 0.61 -22.89
CA ARG A 254 -19.64 0.63 -21.68
C ARG A 254 -20.45 0.94 -20.41
N ARG A 255 -21.48 1.77 -20.53
CA ARG A 255 -22.41 2.07 -19.44
C ARG A 255 -23.14 0.81 -19.00
N ARG A 256 -23.72 0.05 -19.92
CA ARG A 256 -24.40 -1.23 -19.61
C ARG A 256 -23.46 -2.24 -18.97
N GLU A 257 -22.26 -2.38 -19.52
CA GLU A 257 -21.23 -3.25 -18.95
C GLU A 257 -20.89 -2.82 -17.51
N ARG A 258 -20.71 -1.53 -17.28
CA ARG A 258 -20.42 -1.00 -15.95
C ARG A 258 -21.57 -1.21 -14.97
N GLN A 259 -22.81 -0.96 -15.39
CA GLN A 259 -24.01 -1.22 -14.59
C GLN A 259 -24.11 -2.70 -14.20
N GLN A 260 -23.91 -3.62 -15.15
CA GLN A 260 -23.90 -5.05 -14.86
C GLN A 260 -22.80 -5.44 -13.87
N GLY A 261 -21.59 -4.89 -14.03
CA GLY A 261 -20.49 -5.15 -13.15
C GLY A 261 -20.74 -4.66 -11.71
N ILE A 262 -21.32 -3.48 -11.56
CA ILE A 262 -21.65 -2.89 -10.26
C ILE A 262 -22.72 -3.75 -9.55
N PHE A 263 -23.82 -4.09 -10.23
CA PHE A 263 -24.85 -4.96 -9.66
C PHE A 263 -24.33 -6.37 -9.35
N GLY A 264 -23.53 -6.96 -10.22
CA GLY A 264 -22.93 -8.27 -9.98
C GLY A 264 -21.98 -8.32 -8.77
N TRP A 265 -21.50 -7.16 -8.32
CA TRP A 265 -20.64 -7.07 -7.13
C TRP A 265 -21.41 -6.77 -5.85
N ALA A 266 -22.40 -5.89 -5.90
CA ALA A 266 -23.09 -5.35 -4.73
C ALA A 266 -24.40 -6.09 -4.40
N ASP A 267 -25.19 -6.47 -5.42
CA ASP A 267 -26.43 -7.21 -5.26
C ASP A 267 -26.13 -8.69 -4.94
N LYS A 268 -25.98 -8.98 -3.67
CA LYS A 268 -25.57 -10.32 -3.19
C LYS A 268 -26.68 -11.36 -3.24
N ASN A 269 -27.92 -10.92 -3.03
CA ASN A 269 -29.09 -11.80 -3.06
C ASN A 269 -29.65 -11.95 -4.48
N ARG A 270 -29.21 -11.14 -5.45
CA ARG A 270 -29.58 -11.16 -6.88
C ARG A 270 -31.06 -10.82 -7.14
N ASP A 271 -31.63 -9.95 -6.33
CA ASP A 271 -33.00 -9.48 -6.50
C ASP A 271 -33.11 -8.21 -7.38
N ASN A 272 -31.98 -7.70 -7.89
CA ASN A 272 -31.83 -6.46 -8.66
C ASN A 272 -32.15 -5.18 -7.88
N LEU A 273 -32.09 -5.24 -6.59
CA LEU A 273 -32.21 -4.11 -5.68
C LEU A 273 -30.98 -4.03 -4.79
N TRP A 274 -30.58 -2.84 -4.44
CA TRP A 274 -29.59 -2.62 -3.38
C TRP A 274 -30.29 -2.14 -2.14
N THR A 275 -29.84 -2.68 -1.01
CA THR A 275 -30.27 -2.30 0.32
C THR A 275 -29.08 -1.86 1.15
N GLU A 276 -29.32 -1.17 2.27
CA GLU A 276 -28.27 -0.76 3.20
C GLU A 276 -27.48 -1.95 3.76
N GLN A 277 -28.06 -3.15 3.77
CA GLN A 277 -27.46 -4.36 4.31
C GLN A 277 -26.48 -5.05 3.35
N GLU A 278 -26.54 -4.75 2.07
CA GLU A 278 -25.66 -5.29 1.03
C GLU A 278 -24.42 -4.44 0.83
#